data_09f1bbdb5be8026d395336ae8a851e7e
#
_entry.id   09f1bbdb5be8026d395336ae8a851e7e
#
_cell.length_a   1.000
_cell.length_b   1.000
_cell.length_c   1.000
_cell.angle_alpha   90.00
_cell.angle_beta   90.00
_cell.angle_gamma   90.00
#
_symmetry.space_group_name_H-M   'P 1'
#
loop_
_entity.id
_entity.type
_entity.pdbx_description
1 polymer ?
#
loop_
_entity_poly.entity_id
_entity_poly.type
_entity_poly.pdbx_seq_one_letter_code
_entity_poly.pdbx_strand_id
1 'polypeptide(L)'
;SGYTTRGNGGKWAGDFVRPLLLNVSIGANKYAEIAADYYACLKEVMGESQYYSMDPFHEGGGAGTMEDYKALYDAMEAAKNGSQWVIQQWQWSPTQKYSLTAVPAGRLVVLDLFSDGSPAFDSYNGYAPQEAVFCAIPNFGGRSGLMGRLNNLTDNYFKFKGKYASIKGIGAAPEAIEQTPVTYDLI
;
A
#
# COMPACT_ATOMS: atom_id res chain seq x y z
N SER A 1 13.08 28.00 9.82
CA SER A 1 12.39 26.72 9.55
C SER A 1 13.00 26.13 8.27
N GLY A 2 13.45 24.92 8.26
CA GLY A 2 14.08 24.27 7.10
C GLY A 2 13.10 23.54 6.19
N TYR A 3 11.82 23.92 6.18
CA TYR A 3 10.79 23.26 5.37
C TYR A 3 10.36 24.14 4.22
N THR A 4 10.17 23.53 3.06
CA THR A 4 9.47 24.12 1.92
C THR A 4 8.12 23.42 1.77
N THR A 5 7.18 24.08 1.10
CA THR A 5 5.89 23.47 0.78
C THR A 5 5.77 23.28 -0.73
N ARG A 6 5.09 22.25 -1.14
CA ARG A 6 4.63 22.08 -2.52
C ARG A 6 3.14 22.39 -2.61
N GLY A 7 2.68 22.71 -3.82
CA GLY A 7 1.27 23.00 -4.06
C GLY A 7 0.35 21.86 -3.58
N ASN A 8 -0.87 22.21 -3.25
CA ASN A 8 -1.89 21.28 -2.75
C ASN A 8 -2.57 20.42 -3.83
N GLY A 9 -2.12 20.48 -5.07
CA GLY A 9 -2.71 19.72 -6.17
C GLY A 9 -4.08 20.22 -6.66
N GLY A 10 -4.49 21.42 -6.26
CA GLY A 10 -5.76 22.02 -6.68
C GLY A 10 -6.96 21.58 -5.84
N LYS A 11 -8.16 21.83 -6.36
CA LYS A 11 -9.43 21.46 -5.72
C LYS A 11 -9.71 19.97 -5.92
N TRP A 12 -10.32 19.35 -4.92
CA TRP A 12 -10.75 17.96 -4.95
C TRP A 12 -12.17 17.84 -4.39
N ALA A 13 -12.97 16.94 -4.94
CA ALA A 13 -14.36 16.74 -4.51
C ALA A 13 -15.16 18.07 -4.44
N GLY A 14 -15.21 18.80 -5.55
CA GLY A 14 -15.85 20.11 -5.62
C GLY A 14 -14.92 21.22 -5.14
N ASP A 15 -15.30 21.92 -4.10
CA ASP A 15 -14.55 23.09 -3.62
C ASP A 15 -13.57 22.82 -2.49
N PHE A 16 -13.38 21.55 -2.12
CA PHE A 16 -12.42 21.20 -1.08
C PHE A 16 -10.99 21.53 -1.52
N VAL A 17 -10.36 22.43 -0.79
CA VAL A 17 -8.94 22.79 -1.00
C VAL A 17 -8.09 22.05 0.03
N ARG A 18 -7.25 21.14 -0.47
CA ARG A 18 -6.32 20.42 0.39
C ARG A 18 -5.32 21.39 1.03
N PRO A 19 -4.83 21.13 2.25
CA PRO A 19 -3.76 21.91 2.85
C PRO A 19 -2.48 21.81 2.01
N LEU A 20 -1.60 22.78 2.16
CA LEU A 20 -0.27 22.73 1.57
C LEU A 20 0.49 21.51 2.10
N LEU A 21 1.13 20.80 1.18
CA LEU A 21 1.95 19.64 1.53
C LEU A 21 3.37 20.10 1.86
N LEU A 22 3.95 19.53 2.87
CA LEU A 22 5.38 19.70 3.14
C LEU A 22 6.18 19.00 2.06
N ASN A 23 7.16 19.71 1.52
CA ASN A 23 8.15 19.14 0.63
C ASN A 23 9.37 18.73 1.46
N VAL A 24 9.33 17.51 1.95
CA VAL A 24 10.40 16.94 2.76
C VAL A 24 11.22 16.02 1.88
N SER A 25 12.51 16.31 1.75
CA SER A 25 13.43 15.33 1.17
C SER A 25 13.56 14.16 2.12
N ILE A 26 13.19 12.97 1.65
CA ILE A 26 13.19 11.74 2.47
C ILE A 26 14.61 11.42 2.95
N GLY A 27 15.62 11.61 2.10
CA GLY A 27 17.02 11.41 2.46
C GLY A 27 17.63 12.46 3.40
N ALA A 28 16.85 13.50 3.81
CA ALA A 28 17.32 14.48 4.77
C ALA A 28 16.86 14.14 6.20
N ASN A 29 17.66 14.50 7.19
CA ASN A 29 17.33 14.27 8.62
C ASN A 29 15.95 14.79 9.03
N LYS A 30 15.44 15.78 8.32
CA LYS A 30 14.10 16.37 8.54
C LYS A 30 12.96 15.39 8.37
N TYR A 31 13.08 14.41 7.47
CA TYR A 31 12.04 13.37 7.33
C TYR A 31 11.94 12.52 8.60
N ALA A 32 13.06 12.06 9.14
CA ALA A 32 13.09 11.24 10.35
C ALA A 32 12.51 11.99 11.57
N GLU A 33 12.80 13.30 11.71
CA GLU A 33 12.21 14.13 12.77
C GLU A 33 10.67 14.20 12.65
N ILE A 34 10.14 14.54 11.46
CA ILE A 34 8.70 14.62 11.22
C ILE A 34 8.02 13.26 11.41
N ALA A 35 8.63 12.19 10.92
CA ALA A 35 8.10 10.85 11.07
C ALA A 35 8.04 10.44 12.55
N ALA A 36 9.04 10.77 13.34
CA ALA A 36 9.04 10.51 14.79
C ALA A 36 7.87 11.22 15.48
N ASP A 37 7.66 12.49 15.19
CA ASP A 37 6.53 13.26 15.73
C ASP A 37 5.17 12.67 15.28
N TYR A 38 5.06 12.32 13.99
CA TYR A 38 3.85 11.70 13.44
C TYR A 38 3.51 10.39 14.13
N TYR A 39 4.49 9.48 14.25
CA TYR A 39 4.25 8.19 14.90
C TYR A 39 4.01 8.32 16.41
N ALA A 40 4.61 9.30 17.08
CA ALA A 40 4.30 9.58 18.48
C ALA A 40 2.85 10.03 18.67
N CYS A 41 2.36 10.96 17.84
CA CYS A 41 0.96 11.36 17.83
C CYS A 41 0.02 10.21 17.45
N LEU A 42 0.39 9.42 16.45
CA LEU A 42 -0.41 8.25 16.05
C LEU A 42 -0.57 7.25 17.20
N LYS A 43 0.53 6.97 17.91
CA LYS A 43 0.52 6.10 19.09
C LYS A 43 -0.37 6.65 20.21
N GLU A 44 -0.35 7.95 20.45
CA GLU A 44 -1.19 8.59 21.46
C GLU A 44 -2.68 8.46 21.14
N VAL A 45 -3.06 8.62 19.85
CA VAL A 45 -4.47 8.62 19.42
C VAL A 45 -4.99 7.22 19.15
N MET A 46 -4.20 6.36 18.52
CA MET A 46 -4.63 5.05 17.99
C MET A 46 -4.02 3.85 18.72
N GLY A 47 -3.04 4.08 19.58
CA GLY A 47 -2.25 3.03 20.19
C GLY A 47 -1.14 2.50 19.28
N GLU A 48 -0.42 1.47 19.73
CA GLU A 48 0.60 0.78 18.92
C GLU A 48 -0.02 -0.27 18.02
N SER A 49 0.54 -0.41 16.82
CA SER A 49 0.18 -1.46 15.89
C SER A 49 1.40 -2.30 15.50
N GLN A 50 1.16 -3.55 15.13
CA GLN A 50 2.16 -4.39 14.49
C GLN A 50 2.29 -4.08 12.99
N TYR A 51 1.26 -3.49 12.39
CA TYR A 51 1.17 -3.18 10.96
C TYR A 51 0.93 -1.70 10.75
N TYR A 52 1.68 -1.10 9.83
CA TYR A 52 1.48 0.28 9.40
C TYR A 52 1.33 0.31 7.88
N SER A 53 0.26 0.92 7.39
CA SER A 53 0.02 1.08 5.96
C SER A 53 0.60 2.40 5.46
N MET A 54 1.38 2.31 4.38
CA MET A 54 1.96 3.46 3.69
C MET A 54 2.06 3.16 2.20
N ASP A 55 1.62 4.10 1.37
CA ASP A 55 1.70 4.01 -0.09
C ASP A 55 2.44 5.22 -0.66
N PRO A 56 3.77 5.29 -0.50
CA PRO A 56 4.57 6.38 -1.03
C PRO A 56 4.62 6.30 -2.56
N PHE A 57 4.66 7.46 -3.21
CA PHE A 57 4.78 7.57 -4.66
C PHE A 57 3.65 6.89 -5.46
N HIS A 58 2.48 6.77 -4.84
CA HIS A 58 1.30 6.15 -5.44
C HIS A 58 0.72 7.03 -6.56
N GLU A 59 0.23 6.40 -7.64
CA GLU A 59 -0.46 7.04 -8.77
C GLU A 59 0.16 8.36 -9.25
N GLY A 60 1.42 8.33 -9.63
CA GLY A 60 2.09 9.52 -10.16
C GLY A 60 2.62 10.48 -9.09
N GLY A 61 2.68 10.06 -7.85
CA GLY A 61 3.31 10.79 -6.74
C GLY A 61 4.83 10.99 -6.87
N GLY A 62 5.40 10.64 -8.01
CA GLY A 62 6.82 10.72 -8.29
C GLY A 62 7.51 9.36 -8.29
N ALA A 63 8.83 9.38 -8.35
CA ALA A 63 9.66 8.20 -8.30
C ALA A 63 10.55 8.26 -7.05
N GLY A 64 10.48 7.24 -6.22
CA GLY A 64 11.38 7.07 -5.08
C GLY A 64 12.67 6.37 -5.47
N THR A 65 13.72 6.61 -4.70
CA THR A 65 14.97 5.85 -4.78
C THR A 65 14.94 4.68 -3.80
N MET A 66 15.92 3.79 -3.90
CA MET A 66 16.12 2.71 -2.93
C MET A 66 16.29 3.27 -1.50
N GLU A 67 17.04 4.35 -1.38
CA GLU A 67 17.31 5.04 -0.13
C GLU A 67 16.04 5.66 0.46
N ASP A 68 15.15 6.17 -0.38
CA ASP A 68 13.87 6.70 0.07
C ASP A 68 13.01 5.60 0.71
N TYR A 69 12.87 4.44 0.06
CA TYR A 69 12.11 3.31 0.61
C TYR A 69 12.74 2.79 1.91
N LYS A 70 14.07 2.76 1.97
CA LYS A 70 14.77 2.39 3.20
C LYS A 70 14.50 3.39 4.33
N ALA A 71 14.57 4.68 4.06
CA ALA A 71 14.33 5.72 5.06
C ALA A 71 12.88 5.71 5.59
N LEU A 72 11.91 5.41 4.71
CA LEU A 72 10.51 5.23 5.09
C LEU A 72 10.35 4.05 6.07
N TYR A 73 10.96 2.91 5.75
CA TYR A 73 10.94 1.74 6.62
C TYR A 73 11.67 2.00 7.95
N ASP A 74 12.86 2.57 7.91
CA ASP A 74 13.67 2.84 9.11
C ASP A 74 12.93 3.75 10.10
N ALA A 75 12.19 4.75 9.61
CA ALA A 75 11.39 5.64 10.45
C ALA A 75 10.21 4.90 11.12
N MET A 76 9.55 4.01 10.41
CA MET A 76 8.50 3.16 10.95
C MET A 76 9.06 2.17 11.99
N GLU A 77 10.17 1.51 11.68
CA GLU A 77 10.85 0.57 12.58
C GLU A 77 11.36 1.25 13.87
N ALA A 78 11.81 2.51 13.77
CA ALA A 78 12.20 3.29 14.94
C ALA A 78 11.01 3.61 15.86
N ALA A 79 9.83 3.78 15.29
CA ALA A 79 8.61 4.01 16.06
C ALA A 79 8.13 2.73 16.77
N LYS A 80 8.23 1.58 16.11
CA LYS A 80 7.82 0.29 16.64
C LYS A 80 8.72 -0.81 16.08
N ASN A 81 9.68 -1.24 16.88
CA ASN A 81 10.57 -2.35 16.52
C ASN A 81 9.76 -3.62 16.20
N GLY A 82 10.10 -4.25 15.12
CA GLY A 82 9.48 -5.47 14.67
C GLY A 82 8.17 -5.29 13.91
N SER A 83 7.73 -4.05 13.63
CA SER A 83 6.53 -3.80 12.85
C SER A 83 6.70 -4.19 11.39
N GLN A 84 5.58 -4.37 10.70
CA GLN A 84 5.54 -4.68 9.28
C GLN A 84 4.89 -3.53 8.51
N TRP A 85 5.50 -3.20 7.39
CA TRP A 85 4.95 -2.23 6.45
C TRP A 85 3.94 -2.93 5.54
N VAL A 86 2.72 -2.39 5.43
CA VAL A 86 1.70 -2.84 4.48
C VAL A 86 1.67 -1.85 3.32
N ILE A 87 1.94 -2.33 2.10
CA ILE A 87 1.95 -1.52 0.87
C ILE A 87 0.96 -2.08 -0.14
N GLN A 88 0.26 -1.18 -0.83
CA GLN A 88 -0.67 -1.54 -1.89
C GLN A 88 0.06 -1.65 -3.24
N GLN A 89 -0.09 -2.78 -3.90
CA GLN A 89 0.27 -2.92 -5.30
C GLN A 89 -0.93 -2.47 -6.15
N TRP A 90 -0.86 -1.24 -6.60
CA TRP A 90 -1.80 -0.63 -7.53
C TRP A 90 -1.03 0.20 -8.54
N GLN A 91 -1.01 -0.24 -9.80
CA GLN A 91 -0.30 0.45 -10.90
C GLN A 91 1.13 0.89 -10.52
N TRP A 92 1.90 -0.01 -9.95
CA TRP A 92 3.26 0.31 -9.51
C TRP A 92 4.10 0.91 -10.64
N SER A 93 4.68 2.06 -10.36
CA SER A 93 5.76 2.60 -11.18
C SER A 93 7.00 1.70 -11.12
N PRO A 94 7.93 1.82 -12.07
CA PRO A 94 9.15 1.00 -12.06
C PRO A 94 9.98 1.09 -10.77
N THR A 95 9.83 2.16 -9.99
CA THR A 95 10.59 2.37 -8.75
C THR A 95 9.92 1.78 -7.52
N GLN A 96 8.61 1.57 -7.51
CA GLN A 96 7.92 1.04 -6.33
C GLN A 96 8.36 -0.39 -5.98
N LYS A 97 8.84 -1.16 -6.93
CA LYS A 97 9.48 -2.47 -6.69
C LYS A 97 10.72 -2.40 -5.79
N TYR A 98 11.34 -1.22 -5.63
CA TYR A 98 12.47 -1.06 -4.72
C TYR A 98 12.10 -1.34 -3.26
N SER A 99 10.82 -1.17 -2.87
CA SER A 99 10.34 -1.56 -1.55
C SER A 99 10.62 -3.04 -1.23
N LEU A 100 10.57 -3.92 -2.23
CA LEU A 100 10.79 -5.37 -2.05
C LEU A 100 12.20 -5.71 -1.57
N THR A 101 13.19 -4.87 -1.88
CA THR A 101 14.61 -5.09 -1.56
C THR A 101 15.16 -4.10 -0.54
N ALA A 102 14.58 -2.88 -0.47
CA ALA A 102 14.96 -1.88 0.53
C ALA A 102 14.51 -2.26 1.94
N VAL A 103 13.39 -2.98 2.03
CA VAL A 103 12.82 -3.46 3.30
C VAL A 103 13.36 -4.85 3.60
N PRO A 104 13.78 -5.14 4.85
CA PRO A 104 14.24 -6.47 5.24
C PRO A 104 13.20 -7.56 4.96
N ALA A 105 13.65 -8.76 4.64
CA ALA A 105 12.78 -9.89 4.31
C ALA A 105 11.74 -10.17 5.41
N GLY A 106 10.49 -10.35 5.01
CA GLY A 106 9.36 -10.59 5.91
C GLY A 106 8.88 -9.37 6.70
N ARG A 107 9.37 -8.16 6.36
CA ARG A 107 8.95 -6.91 6.99
C ARG A 107 8.03 -6.06 6.11
N LEU A 108 7.71 -6.55 4.92
CA LEU A 108 6.76 -5.93 4.00
C LEU A 108 5.65 -6.92 3.69
N VAL A 109 4.41 -6.45 3.73
CA VAL A 109 3.23 -7.18 3.27
C VAL A 109 2.68 -6.43 2.06
N VAL A 110 2.69 -7.06 0.91
CA VAL A 110 2.18 -6.48 -0.34
C VAL A 110 0.72 -6.89 -0.55
N LEU A 111 -0.16 -5.93 -0.62
CA LEU A 111 -1.55 -6.16 -1.03
C LEU A 111 -1.63 -6.03 -2.56
N ASP A 112 -1.68 -7.15 -3.29
CA ASP A 112 -1.93 -7.13 -4.73
C ASP A 112 -3.42 -6.88 -4.97
N LEU A 113 -3.79 -5.59 -5.12
CA LEU A 113 -5.17 -5.15 -5.01
C LEU A 113 -6.09 -5.70 -6.09
N PHE A 114 -5.57 -5.87 -7.31
CA PHE A 114 -6.40 -6.24 -8.46
C PHE A 114 -6.14 -7.67 -8.94
N SER A 115 -5.94 -8.58 -8.00
CA SER A 115 -5.60 -9.97 -8.33
C SER A 115 -6.73 -10.75 -9.01
N ASP A 116 -7.97 -10.34 -8.80
CA ASP A 116 -9.14 -10.90 -9.51
C ASP A 116 -9.20 -10.46 -10.98
N GLY A 117 -8.54 -9.38 -11.35
CA GLY A 117 -8.56 -8.82 -12.70
C GLY A 117 -7.23 -8.88 -13.43
N SER A 118 -6.18 -8.39 -12.79
CA SER A 118 -4.83 -8.29 -13.34
C SER A 118 -3.78 -8.55 -12.27
N PRO A 119 -3.64 -9.79 -11.82
CA PRO A 119 -2.67 -10.15 -10.78
C PRO A 119 -1.24 -9.87 -11.22
N ALA A 120 -0.44 -9.28 -10.34
CA ALA A 120 0.94 -8.90 -10.65
C ALA A 120 1.99 -9.87 -10.08
N PHE A 121 1.58 -10.99 -9.50
CA PHE A 121 2.47 -11.98 -8.87
C PHE A 121 3.60 -12.45 -9.79
N ASP A 122 3.29 -12.76 -11.05
CA ASP A 122 4.30 -13.24 -12.00
C ASP A 122 5.32 -12.15 -12.35
N SER A 123 4.90 -10.88 -12.39
CA SER A 123 5.76 -9.74 -12.71
C SER A 123 6.77 -9.44 -11.60
N TYR A 124 6.46 -9.83 -10.35
CA TYR A 124 7.29 -9.54 -9.18
C TYR A 124 7.77 -10.80 -8.46
N ASN A 125 7.80 -11.96 -9.14
CA ASN A 125 8.22 -13.24 -8.55
C ASN A 125 7.51 -13.55 -7.22
N GLY A 126 6.19 -13.35 -7.18
CA GLY A 126 5.37 -13.53 -6.00
C GLY A 126 5.70 -12.57 -4.85
N TYR A 127 6.38 -11.47 -5.15
CA TYR A 127 6.89 -10.48 -4.18
C TYR A 127 7.96 -10.99 -3.21
N ALA A 128 8.51 -12.18 -3.45
CA ALA A 128 9.59 -12.70 -2.60
C ALA A 128 10.79 -11.73 -2.55
N PRO A 129 11.45 -11.56 -1.39
CA PRO A 129 11.32 -12.34 -0.14
C PRO A 129 10.25 -11.81 0.84
N GLN A 130 9.36 -10.95 0.39
CA GLN A 130 8.32 -10.34 1.20
C GLN A 130 7.04 -11.22 1.21
N GLU A 131 6.10 -10.87 2.10
CA GLU A 131 4.80 -11.51 2.14
C GLU A 131 3.80 -10.78 1.23
N ALA A 132 2.79 -11.51 0.76
CA ALA A 132 1.76 -10.93 -0.09
C ALA A 132 0.36 -11.44 0.27
N VAL A 133 -0.63 -10.62 -0.01
CA VAL A 133 -2.06 -10.96 0.09
C VAL A 133 -2.67 -10.82 -1.30
N PHE A 134 -3.38 -11.85 -1.71
CA PHE A 134 -4.19 -11.83 -2.92
C PHE A 134 -5.45 -11.03 -2.63
N CYS A 135 -5.59 -9.85 -3.23
CA CYS A 135 -6.73 -8.98 -2.99
C CYS A 135 -7.62 -8.87 -4.24
N ALA A 136 -8.91 -8.71 -4.01
CA ALA A 136 -9.88 -8.42 -5.04
C ALA A 136 -10.44 -7.00 -4.89
N ILE A 137 -10.63 -6.31 -6.03
CA ILE A 137 -11.44 -5.09 -6.11
C ILE A 137 -12.74 -5.47 -6.83
N PRO A 138 -13.79 -5.87 -6.09
CA PRO A 138 -15.00 -6.40 -6.70
C PRO A 138 -15.77 -5.36 -7.52
N ASN A 139 -15.71 -4.11 -7.13
CA ASN A 139 -16.28 -3.00 -7.87
C ASN A 139 -15.37 -1.77 -7.82
N PHE A 140 -15.56 -0.87 -8.77
CA PHE A 140 -14.89 0.41 -8.85
C PHE A 140 -15.93 1.52 -8.65
N GLY A 141 -15.84 2.24 -7.52
CA GLY A 141 -16.56 3.49 -7.34
C GLY A 141 -18.08 3.43 -7.52
N GLY A 142 -18.79 2.55 -6.83
CA GLY A 142 -20.24 2.51 -6.84
C GLY A 142 -20.88 1.74 -8.03
N ARG A 143 -20.10 0.94 -8.71
CA ARG A 143 -20.65 -0.03 -9.71
C ARG A 143 -21.25 -1.23 -8.99
N SER A 144 -22.48 -1.07 -8.51
CA SER A 144 -23.18 -2.01 -7.66
C SER A 144 -23.84 -3.20 -8.38
N GLY A 145 -23.57 -3.43 -9.65
CA GLY A 145 -24.04 -4.62 -10.37
C GLY A 145 -23.40 -5.91 -9.85
N LEU A 146 -23.78 -7.07 -10.42
CA LEU A 146 -23.05 -8.33 -10.21
C LEU A 146 -21.65 -8.24 -10.84
N MET A 147 -20.91 -7.27 -10.35
CA MET A 147 -19.50 -7.06 -10.68
C MET A 147 -18.69 -7.91 -9.71
N GLY A 148 -17.94 -8.74 -10.22
CA GLY A 148 -17.04 -9.62 -9.52
C GLY A 148 -16.58 -10.63 -10.54
N ARG A 149 -15.29 -10.76 -10.70
CA ARG A 149 -14.71 -11.74 -11.61
C ARG A 149 -14.61 -13.06 -10.87
N LEU A 150 -15.78 -13.62 -10.47
CA LEU A 150 -15.86 -14.73 -9.51
C LEU A 150 -15.02 -15.94 -9.93
N ASN A 151 -15.10 -16.32 -11.22
CA ASN A 151 -14.26 -17.41 -11.73
C ASN A 151 -12.77 -17.06 -11.66
N ASN A 152 -12.40 -15.83 -12.06
CA ASN A 152 -11.00 -15.40 -11.99
C ASN A 152 -10.52 -15.30 -10.55
N LEU A 153 -11.37 -14.89 -9.61
CA LEU A 153 -11.05 -14.81 -8.20
C LEU A 153 -10.58 -16.18 -7.68
N THR A 154 -11.37 -17.23 -7.91
CA THR A 154 -11.05 -18.59 -7.48
C THR A 154 -9.87 -19.17 -8.25
N ASP A 155 -9.91 -19.12 -9.58
CA ASP A 155 -8.90 -19.74 -10.42
C ASP A 155 -7.52 -19.10 -10.22
N ASN A 156 -7.46 -17.77 -10.18
CA ASN A 156 -6.22 -17.06 -9.95
C ASN A 156 -5.70 -17.30 -8.53
N TYR A 157 -6.55 -17.27 -7.52
CA TYR A 157 -6.10 -17.51 -6.15
C TYR A 157 -5.40 -18.86 -6.01
N PHE A 158 -6.03 -19.94 -6.41
CA PHE A 158 -5.46 -21.28 -6.30
C PHE A 158 -4.21 -21.46 -7.18
N LYS A 159 -4.22 -20.89 -8.38
CA LYS A 159 -3.07 -20.88 -9.28
C LYS A 159 -1.84 -20.22 -8.63
N PHE A 160 -2.00 -19.00 -8.13
CA PHE A 160 -0.88 -18.24 -7.59
C PHE A 160 -0.49 -18.73 -6.19
N LYS A 161 -1.44 -19.13 -5.36
CA LYS A 161 -1.17 -19.74 -4.05
C LYS A 161 -0.38 -21.04 -4.18
N GLY A 162 -0.68 -21.84 -5.19
CA GLY A 162 0.09 -23.05 -5.49
C GLY A 162 1.50 -22.78 -6.02
N LYS A 163 1.71 -21.62 -6.66
CA LYS A 163 3.01 -21.22 -7.24
C LYS A 163 3.91 -20.46 -6.27
N TYR A 164 3.33 -19.60 -5.41
CA TYR A 164 4.07 -18.65 -4.58
C TYR A 164 3.77 -18.82 -3.09
N ALA A 165 4.74 -19.32 -2.32
CA ALA A 165 4.63 -19.49 -0.87
C ALA A 165 4.52 -18.16 -0.09
N SER A 166 4.86 -17.05 -0.74
CA SER A 166 4.75 -15.69 -0.21
C SER A 166 3.31 -15.25 0.01
N ILE A 167 2.34 -15.82 -0.70
CA ILE A 167 0.92 -15.49 -0.52
C ILE A 167 0.44 -16.06 0.81
N LYS A 168 0.06 -15.19 1.75
CA LYS A 168 -0.33 -15.56 3.12
C LYS A 168 -1.84 -15.56 3.32
N GLY A 169 -2.58 -14.90 2.45
CA GLY A 169 -4.03 -14.81 2.59
C GLY A 169 -4.71 -14.23 1.37
N ILE A 170 -6.01 -14.07 1.51
CA ILE A 170 -6.89 -13.41 0.56
C ILE A 170 -7.52 -12.21 1.24
N GLY A 171 -7.82 -11.16 0.49
CA GLY A 171 -8.42 -9.93 1.00
C GLY A 171 -9.32 -9.26 -0.01
N ALA A 172 -10.03 -8.25 0.45
CA ALA A 172 -10.87 -7.41 -0.38
C ALA A 172 -10.50 -5.94 -0.19
N ALA A 173 -10.52 -5.20 -1.29
CA ALA A 173 -10.34 -3.75 -1.30
C ALA A 173 -11.61 -3.11 -1.90
N PRO A 174 -12.69 -3.00 -1.11
CA PRO A 174 -13.95 -2.43 -1.59
C PRO A 174 -13.82 -0.93 -1.82
N GLU A 175 -14.39 -0.46 -2.92
CA GLU A 175 -14.57 0.96 -3.19
C GLU A 175 -16.05 1.35 -3.10
N ALA A 176 -16.36 2.52 -2.55
CA ALA A 176 -17.69 3.02 -2.26
C ALA A 176 -18.49 2.17 -1.23
N ILE A 177 -19.73 2.60 -0.95
CA ILE A 177 -20.58 1.99 0.07
C ILE A 177 -21.40 0.84 -0.51
N GLU A 178 -21.86 0.98 -1.75
CA GLU A 178 -22.66 -0.03 -2.42
C GLU A 178 -21.79 -1.20 -2.86
N GLN A 179 -22.03 -2.36 -2.28
CA GLN A 179 -21.24 -3.55 -2.50
C GLN A 179 -22.16 -4.74 -2.83
N THR A 180 -21.62 -5.72 -3.56
CA THR A 180 -22.31 -6.97 -3.88
C THR A 180 -21.88 -8.05 -2.88
N PRO A 181 -22.75 -8.48 -1.95
CA PRO A 181 -22.38 -9.45 -0.90
C PRO A 181 -21.81 -10.76 -1.42
N VAL A 182 -22.34 -11.25 -2.54
CA VAL A 182 -21.94 -12.54 -3.15
C VAL A 182 -20.43 -12.66 -3.37
N THR A 183 -19.76 -11.57 -3.75
CA THR A 183 -18.31 -11.58 -3.96
C THR A 183 -17.56 -11.77 -2.64
N TYR A 184 -18.05 -11.15 -1.57
CA TYR A 184 -17.42 -11.25 -0.24
C TYR A 184 -17.68 -12.61 0.42
N ASP A 185 -18.81 -13.23 0.14
CA ASP A 185 -19.10 -14.60 0.59
C ASP A 185 -18.17 -15.63 -0.07
N LEU A 186 -17.58 -15.29 -1.22
CA LEU A 186 -16.63 -16.16 -1.93
C LEU A 186 -15.17 -15.94 -1.46
N ILE A 187 -14.83 -14.75 -0.95
CA ILE A 187 -13.50 -14.41 -0.43
C ILE A 187 -13.27 -15.01 0.95
#